data_965faaa82cb1889b900257a8b8cabed5
#
_entry.id   965faaa82cb1889b900257a8b8cabed5
#
_cell.length_a   1.000
_cell.length_b   1.000
_cell.length_c   1.000
_cell.angle_alpha   90.00
_cell.angle_beta   90.00
_cell.angle_gamma   90.00
#
_symmetry.space_group_name_H-M   'P 1'
#
loop_
_entity.id
_entity.type
_entity.pdbx_description
1 polymer ?
#
loop_
_entity_poly.entity_id
_entity_poly.type
_entity_poly.pdbx_seq_one_letter_code
_entity_poly.pdbx_strand_id
1 'polypeptide(L)'
;MGNYNVGDMIRLSRIANGMTQEELSEGVCSVETLSRIENGKHKVKSDTYRQLMEKMYQITEKNYAVCVSRDIELIEEREYFEDAMAKHDFLKADIYMARMKEIAGEDVSTQRYIRRESAFLDYYLQRMTAEQLVAELEQLAEEVVPWYKQFLDSEVVYPFREQEITLLKRLAVAYGRIDEHPKSIKICEMLLCSLREGYMAEWEIEELSIAANLSKY
;
A
#
# COMPACT_ATOMS: atom_id res chain seq x y z
N MET A 1 -15.61 -13.97 -15.73
CA MET A 1 -14.23 -14.04 -15.24
C MET A 1 -13.34 -13.39 -16.28
N GLY A 2 -12.93 -12.18 -16.05
CA GLY A 2 -11.94 -11.49 -16.86
C GLY A 2 -10.56 -11.99 -16.45
N ASN A 3 -9.96 -12.93 -17.22
CA ASN A 3 -8.59 -13.37 -16.98
C ASN A 3 -7.64 -12.19 -17.23
N TYR A 4 -7.21 -11.53 -16.17
CA TYR A 4 -6.09 -10.62 -16.27
C TYR A 4 -4.84 -11.42 -16.65
N ASN A 5 -4.21 -10.97 -17.72
CA ASN A 5 -2.95 -11.57 -18.16
C ASN A 5 -1.77 -10.83 -17.51
N VAL A 6 -0.59 -11.43 -17.59
CA VAL A 6 0.66 -10.85 -17.04
C VAL A 6 0.93 -9.44 -17.60
N GLY A 7 0.49 -9.13 -18.82
CA GLY A 7 0.61 -7.81 -19.42
C GLY A 7 -0.24 -6.76 -18.71
N ASP A 8 -1.44 -7.12 -18.30
CA ASP A 8 -2.31 -6.22 -17.51
C ASP A 8 -1.68 -5.89 -16.16
N MET A 9 -1.06 -6.89 -15.49
CA MET A 9 -0.34 -6.67 -14.24
C MET A 9 0.84 -5.70 -14.42
N ILE A 10 1.65 -5.88 -15.46
CA ILE A 10 2.77 -4.97 -15.77
C ILE A 10 2.25 -3.55 -16.01
N ARG A 11 1.20 -3.42 -16.82
CA ARG A 11 0.58 -2.13 -17.13
C ARG A 11 0.07 -1.42 -15.86
N LEU A 12 -0.69 -2.12 -15.03
CA LEU A 12 -1.25 -1.56 -13.81
C LEU A 12 -0.15 -1.16 -12.83
N SER A 13 0.86 -2.03 -12.65
CA SER A 13 2.02 -1.72 -11.81
C SER A 13 2.81 -0.52 -12.32
N ARG A 14 3.01 -0.39 -13.64
CA ARG A 14 3.68 0.77 -14.25
C ARG A 14 2.91 2.07 -13.98
N ILE A 15 1.61 2.05 -14.23
CA ILE A 15 0.75 3.22 -14.00
C ILE A 15 0.74 3.59 -12.51
N ALA A 16 0.69 2.59 -11.62
CA ALA A 16 0.76 2.78 -10.17
C ALA A 16 2.06 3.44 -9.71
N ASN A 17 3.15 3.22 -10.46
CA ASN A 17 4.44 3.88 -10.22
C ASN A 17 4.57 5.23 -10.93
N GLY A 18 3.53 5.72 -11.61
CA GLY A 18 3.57 6.97 -12.38
C GLY A 18 4.52 6.95 -13.58
N MET A 19 4.90 5.76 -14.05
CA MET A 19 5.88 5.60 -15.12
C MET A 19 5.21 5.60 -16.49
N THR A 20 5.87 6.20 -17.48
CA THR A 20 5.54 6.03 -18.90
C THR A 20 6.02 4.68 -19.43
N GLN A 21 5.55 4.27 -20.61
CA GLN A 21 6.07 3.06 -21.26
C GLN A 21 7.55 3.21 -21.64
N GLU A 22 7.97 4.41 -22.03
CA GLU A 22 9.34 4.75 -22.33
C GLU A 22 10.25 4.55 -21.13
N GLU A 23 9.86 5.11 -19.99
CA GLU A 23 10.63 5.01 -18.75
C GLU A 23 10.75 3.56 -18.28
N LEU A 24 9.66 2.78 -18.31
CA LEU A 24 9.72 1.38 -17.87
C LEU A 24 10.53 0.50 -18.83
N SER A 25 10.39 0.70 -20.13
CA SER A 25 11.05 -0.15 -21.14
C SER A 25 12.55 0.12 -21.29
N GLU A 26 13.02 1.30 -20.91
CA GLU A 26 14.42 1.71 -21.05
C GLU A 26 15.39 0.72 -20.39
N GLY A 27 16.33 0.21 -21.15
CA GLY A 27 17.33 -0.78 -20.70
C GLY A 27 16.80 -2.21 -20.57
N VAL A 28 15.49 -2.46 -20.81
CA VAL A 28 14.88 -3.80 -20.69
C VAL A 28 14.39 -4.31 -22.06
N CYS A 29 13.58 -3.51 -22.76
CA CYS A 29 13.03 -3.87 -24.07
C CYS A 29 12.66 -2.60 -24.86
N SER A 30 12.18 -2.75 -26.10
CA SER A 30 11.63 -1.60 -26.84
C SER A 30 10.26 -1.21 -26.28
N VAL A 31 9.91 0.07 -26.39
CA VAL A 31 8.57 0.61 -26.02
C VAL A 31 7.47 -0.16 -26.75
N GLU A 32 7.68 -0.49 -28.03
CA GLU A 32 6.73 -1.26 -28.82
C GLU A 32 6.54 -2.68 -28.26
N THR A 33 7.63 -3.33 -27.80
CA THR A 33 7.57 -4.65 -27.15
C THR A 33 6.77 -4.57 -25.85
N LEU A 34 7.06 -3.58 -25.00
CA LEU A 34 6.32 -3.37 -23.75
C LEU A 34 4.84 -3.12 -24.03
N SER A 35 4.53 -2.24 -24.99
CA SER A 35 3.13 -1.97 -25.38
C SER A 35 2.40 -3.24 -25.84
N ARG A 36 3.06 -4.11 -26.60
CA ARG A 36 2.47 -5.40 -27.04
C ARG A 36 2.27 -6.38 -25.88
N ILE A 37 3.19 -6.38 -24.91
CA ILE A 37 3.07 -7.18 -23.68
C ILE A 37 1.86 -6.67 -22.86
N GLU A 38 1.79 -5.38 -22.60
CA GLU A 38 0.70 -4.74 -21.83
C GLU A 38 -0.69 -4.93 -22.46
N ASN A 39 -0.75 -5.09 -23.78
CA ASN A 39 -1.99 -5.37 -24.51
C ASN A 39 -2.26 -6.87 -24.72
N GLY A 40 -1.49 -7.76 -24.09
CA GLY A 40 -1.65 -9.20 -24.21
C GLY A 40 -1.31 -9.79 -25.59
N LYS A 41 -0.71 -8.98 -26.49
CA LYS A 41 -0.35 -9.38 -27.86
C LYS A 41 1.02 -10.06 -27.93
N HIS A 42 1.76 -10.11 -26.86
CA HIS A 42 3.06 -10.74 -26.77
C HIS A 42 3.27 -11.34 -25.38
N LYS A 43 3.70 -12.62 -25.34
CA LYS A 43 4.07 -13.25 -24.07
C LYS A 43 5.39 -12.68 -23.58
N VAL A 44 5.40 -12.19 -22.34
CA VAL A 44 6.63 -11.76 -21.70
C VAL A 44 7.49 -12.96 -21.32
N LYS A 45 8.80 -12.85 -21.53
CA LYS A 45 9.77 -13.85 -21.06
C LYS A 45 10.05 -13.61 -19.57
N SER A 46 10.35 -14.67 -18.81
CA SER A 46 10.60 -14.61 -17.37
C SER A 46 11.68 -13.58 -16.99
N ASP A 47 12.79 -13.51 -17.75
CA ASP A 47 13.85 -12.53 -17.50
C ASP A 47 13.38 -11.09 -17.74
N THR A 48 12.64 -10.86 -18.84
CA THR A 48 12.07 -9.53 -19.13
C THR A 48 11.06 -9.13 -18.06
N TYR A 49 10.20 -10.06 -17.62
CA TYR A 49 9.25 -9.81 -16.55
C TYR A 49 9.96 -9.40 -15.27
N ARG A 50 10.99 -10.18 -14.86
CA ARG A 50 11.79 -9.87 -13.67
C ARG A 50 12.41 -8.49 -13.75
N GLN A 51 13.07 -8.14 -14.86
CA GLN A 51 13.71 -6.84 -15.06
C GLN A 51 12.72 -5.68 -15.02
N LEU A 52 11.52 -5.83 -15.62
CA LEU A 52 10.46 -4.82 -15.55
C LEU A 52 9.98 -4.63 -14.12
N MET A 53 9.74 -5.75 -13.40
CA MET A 53 9.31 -5.70 -12.00
C MET A 53 10.40 -5.10 -11.11
N GLU A 54 11.65 -5.55 -11.22
CA GLU A 54 12.80 -4.99 -10.50
C GLU A 54 12.94 -3.49 -10.73
N LYS A 55 12.75 -3.02 -11.97
CA LYS A 55 12.82 -1.59 -12.28
C LYS A 55 11.70 -0.79 -11.63
N MET A 56 10.49 -1.33 -11.57
CA MET A 56 9.38 -0.73 -10.85
C MET A 56 9.57 -0.75 -9.33
N TYR A 57 10.19 -1.82 -8.79
CA TYR A 57 10.51 -1.95 -7.36
C TYR A 57 11.75 -1.17 -6.94
N GLN A 58 12.80 -1.07 -7.77
CA GLN A 58 14.01 -0.28 -7.47
C GLN A 58 13.73 1.21 -7.27
N ILE A 59 12.72 1.75 -7.95
CA ILE A 59 12.27 3.12 -7.68
C ILE A 59 11.65 3.20 -6.28
N THR A 60 11.01 2.14 -5.82
CA THR A 60 10.45 2.02 -4.46
C THR A 60 11.56 1.79 -3.43
N GLU A 61 12.55 0.95 -3.74
CA GLU A 61 13.71 0.71 -2.86
C GLU A 61 14.68 1.90 -2.81
N LYS A 62 14.83 2.67 -3.89
CA LYS A 62 15.58 3.94 -3.83
C LYS A 62 14.91 4.95 -2.90
N ASN A 63 13.60 4.98 -2.85
CA ASN A 63 12.88 5.76 -1.84
C ASN A 63 13.00 5.15 -0.44
N TYR A 64 13.25 3.84 -0.31
CA TYR A 64 13.58 3.16 0.95
C TYR A 64 15.06 3.29 1.32
N ALA A 65 15.97 3.28 0.35
CA ALA A 65 17.41 3.31 0.57
C ALA A 65 17.99 4.73 0.78
N VAL A 66 17.26 5.78 0.44
CA VAL A 66 17.60 7.16 0.81
C VAL A 66 17.40 7.40 2.31
N CYS A 67 16.71 6.49 2.97
CA CYS A 67 16.52 6.48 4.42
C CYS A 67 17.76 6.15 5.26
N VAL A 68 18.93 5.91 4.75
CA VAL A 68 19.99 5.22 5.54
C VAL A 68 20.96 6.14 6.30
N SER A 69 21.02 7.43 6.09
CA SER A 69 22.06 8.24 6.78
C SER A 69 21.57 9.36 7.70
N ARG A 70 20.31 9.74 7.64
CA ARG A 70 19.68 10.62 8.64
C ARG A 70 18.58 9.93 9.45
N ASP A 71 18.22 8.70 9.08
CA ASP A 71 16.97 8.04 9.46
C ASP A 71 17.11 7.02 10.59
N ILE A 72 18.29 6.83 11.18
CA ILE A 72 18.43 5.93 12.35
C ILE A 72 17.53 6.43 13.48
N GLU A 73 17.53 7.72 13.74
CA GLU A 73 16.67 8.33 14.77
C GLU A 73 15.18 8.16 14.41
N LEU A 74 14.81 8.34 13.14
CA LEU A 74 13.45 8.15 12.68
C LEU A 74 13.00 6.69 12.79
N ILE A 75 13.89 5.74 12.48
CA ILE A 75 13.61 4.30 12.62
C ILE A 75 13.39 3.94 14.10
N GLU A 76 14.25 4.43 15.00
CA GLU A 76 14.12 4.19 16.44
C GLU A 76 12.82 4.80 17.00
N GLU A 77 12.50 6.05 16.66
CA GLU A 77 11.26 6.70 17.11
C GLU A 77 10.02 5.99 16.54
N ARG A 78 10.10 5.47 15.31
CA ARG A 78 9.06 4.65 14.71
C ARG A 78 8.85 3.34 15.47
N GLU A 79 9.92 2.62 15.80
CA GLU A 79 9.83 1.37 16.58
C GLU A 79 9.21 1.63 17.96
N TYR A 80 9.61 2.71 18.64
CA TYR A 80 9.02 3.11 19.92
C TYR A 80 7.55 3.51 19.78
N PHE A 81 7.20 4.19 18.69
CA PHE A 81 5.82 4.53 18.39
C PHE A 81 4.97 3.26 18.17
N GLU A 82 5.42 2.34 17.32
CA GLU A 82 4.72 1.09 17.02
C GLU A 82 4.56 0.22 18.27
N ASP A 83 5.57 0.13 19.13
CA ASP A 83 5.51 -0.58 20.41
C ASP A 83 4.49 0.07 21.38
N ALA A 84 4.48 1.41 21.47
CA ALA A 84 3.51 2.12 22.29
C ALA A 84 2.08 1.95 21.77
N MET A 85 1.86 1.99 20.46
CA MET A 85 0.56 1.72 19.83
C MET A 85 0.09 0.29 20.09
N ALA A 86 0.97 -0.69 19.98
CA ALA A 86 0.67 -2.09 20.26
C ALA A 86 0.29 -2.33 21.73
N LYS A 87 0.87 -1.58 22.65
CA LYS A 87 0.56 -1.61 24.09
C LYS A 87 -0.62 -0.73 24.49
N HIS A 88 -1.26 -0.06 23.54
CA HIS A 88 -2.33 0.93 23.77
C HIS A 88 -1.93 2.11 24.66
N ASP A 89 -0.64 2.44 24.73
CA ASP A 89 -0.10 3.62 25.41
C ASP A 89 -0.11 4.82 24.45
N PHE A 90 -1.31 5.32 24.14
CA PHE A 90 -1.50 6.36 23.14
C PHE A 90 -0.86 7.71 23.54
N LEU A 91 -0.75 7.99 24.83
CA LEU A 91 -0.06 9.21 25.30
C LEU A 91 1.43 9.16 25.02
N LYS A 92 2.03 7.97 25.18
CA LYS A 92 3.44 7.76 24.85
C LYS A 92 3.66 7.73 23.34
N ALA A 93 2.75 7.10 22.60
CA ALA A 93 2.78 7.14 21.14
C ALA A 93 2.73 8.57 20.59
N ASP A 94 1.94 9.47 21.22
CA ASP A 94 1.87 10.89 20.83
C ASP A 94 3.22 11.62 20.94
N ILE A 95 4.00 11.31 21.98
CA ILE A 95 5.34 11.86 22.15
C ILE A 95 6.27 11.41 21.03
N TYR A 96 6.25 10.12 20.70
CA TYR A 96 7.10 9.58 19.62
C TYR A 96 6.65 10.09 18.26
N MET A 97 5.33 10.20 18.02
CA MET A 97 4.80 10.78 16.79
C MET A 97 5.23 12.24 16.62
N ALA A 98 5.21 13.03 17.69
CA ALA A 98 5.70 14.42 17.64
C ALA A 98 7.18 14.48 17.24
N ARG A 99 8.04 13.65 17.83
CA ARG A 99 9.45 13.55 17.48
C ARG A 99 9.65 13.11 16.03
N MET A 100 8.91 12.10 15.58
CA MET A 100 8.97 11.67 14.19
C MET A 100 8.62 12.81 13.22
N LYS A 101 7.62 13.64 13.55
CA LYS A 101 7.26 14.82 12.74
C LYS A 101 8.36 15.88 12.70
N GLU A 102 9.12 16.04 13.79
CA GLU A 102 10.24 17.00 13.86
C GLU A 102 11.45 16.56 13.02
N ILE A 103 11.75 15.25 13.01
CA ILE A 103 12.92 14.71 12.31
C ILE A 103 12.62 14.24 10.88
N ALA A 104 11.34 14.03 10.56
CA ALA A 104 10.91 13.60 9.23
C ALA A 104 11.27 14.66 8.18
N GLY A 105 12.00 14.23 7.15
CA GLY A 105 12.27 15.03 5.96
C GLY A 105 11.07 15.13 5.01
N GLU A 106 11.31 15.64 3.81
CA GLU A 106 10.29 15.80 2.77
C GLU A 106 9.98 14.49 1.99
N ASP A 107 10.52 13.34 2.44
CA ASP A 107 10.26 12.07 1.78
C ASP A 107 8.78 11.72 1.81
N VAL A 108 8.22 11.51 0.61
CA VAL A 108 6.78 11.28 0.42
C VAL A 108 6.30 10.03 1.15
N SER A 109 7.10 8.96 1.18
CA SER A 109 6.74 7.71 1.84
C SER A 109 6.66 7.88 3.35
N THR A 110 7.64 8.58 3.94
CA THR A 110 7.67 8.93 5.36
C THR A 110 6.49 9.83 5.74
N GLN A 111 6.20 10.85 4.94
CA GLN A 111 5.07 11.75 5.18
C GLN A 111 3.72 11.02 5.12
N ARG A 112 3.55 10.08 4.18
CA ARG A 112 2.35 9.23 4.09
C ARG A 112 2.21 8.29 5.28
N TYR A 113 3.32 7.71 5.75
CA TYR A 113 3.34 6.90 6.96
C TYR A 113 2.89 7.72 8.17
N ILE A 114 3.53 8.86 8.42
CA ILE A 114 3.22 9.77 9.52
C ILE A 114 1.75 10.21 9.46
N ARG A 115 1.25 10.59 8.29
CA ARG A 115 -0.13 11.02 8.08
C ARG A 115 -1.11 9.91 8.45
N ARG A 116 -0.88 8.69 7.96
CA ARG A 116 -1.70 7.52 8.25
C ARG A 116 -1.75 7.20 9.75
N GLU A 117 -0.58 7.08 10.36
CA GLU A 117 -0.51 6.68 11.77
C GLU A 117 -0.95 7.79 12.72
N SER A 118 -0.73 9.07 12.37
CA SER A 118 -1.27 10.20 13.12
C SER A 118 -2.80 10.18 13.15
N ALA A 119 -3.45 9.89 12.02
CA ALA A 119 -4.91 9.82 11.97
C ALA A 119 -5.48 8.77 12.93
N PHE A 120 -4.87 7.59 13.00
CA PHE A 120 -5.27 6.57 13.98
C PHE A 120 -5.00 7.01 15.43
N LEU A 121 -3.83 7.58 15.67
CA LEU A 121 -3.48 8.08 17.01
C LEU A 121 -4.46 9.15 17.46
N ASP A 122 -4.79 10.13 16.60
CA ASP A 122 -5.73 11.19 16.90
C ASP A 122 -7.15 10.65 17.15
N TYR A 123 -7.55 9.60 16.42
CA TYR A 123 -8.80 8.88 16.71
C TYR A 123 -8.79 8.23 18.10
N TYR A 124 -7.72 7.52 18.49
CA TYR A 124 -7.63 6.90 19.81
C TYR A 124 -7.52 7.91 20.94
N LEU A 125 -6.91 9.06 20.69
CA LEU A 125 -6.84 10.18 21.64
C LEU A 125 -8.11 11.05 21.64
N GLN A 126 -9.16 10.65 20.90
CA GLN A 126 -10.43 11.37 20.78
C GLN A 126 -10.29 12.81 20.22
N ARG A 127 -9.24 13.07 19.44
CA ARG A 127 -9.02 14.32 18.70
C ARG A 127 -9.68 14.30 17.32
N MET A 128 -10.05 13.12 16.84
CA MET A 128 -10.65 12.86 15.54
C MET A 128 -11.85 11.90 15.70
N THR A 129 -12.95 12.15 14.97
CA THR A 129 -14.09 11.22 14.94
C THR A 129 -13.79 10.04 13.97
N ALA A 130 -14.61 8.98 14.05
CA ALA A 130 -14.46 7.84 13.14
C ALA A 130 -14.72 8.24 11.68
N GLU A 131 -15.68 9.13 11.42
CA GLU A 131 -15.99 9.66 10.09
C GLU A 131 -14.83 10.51 9.54
N GLN A 132 -14.19 11.32 10.39
CA GLN A 132 -13.01 12.09 10.00
C GLN A 132 -11.83 11.16 9.70
N LEU A 133 -11.63 10.11 10.50
CA LEU A 133 -10.61 9.09 10.22
C LEU A 133 -10.83 8.42 8.87
N VAL A 134 -12.07 8.03 8.56
CA VAL A 134 -12.41 7.45 7.25
C VAL A 134 -12.09 8.42 6.12
N ALA A 135 -12.53 9.68 6.23
CA ALA A 135 -12.30 10.68 5.20
C ALA A 135 -10.78 10.92 4.94
N GLU A 136 -9.97 10.96 6.00
CA GLU A 136 -8.52 11.12 5.90
C GLU A 136 -7.85 9.92 5.21
N LEU A 137 -8.25 8.70 5.59
CA LEU A 137 -7.71 7.49 4.99
C LEU A 137 -8.21 7.26 3.55
N GLU A 138 -9.45 7.63 3.22
CA GLU A 138 -9.96 7.62 1.85
C GLU A 138 -9.13 8.55 0.96
N GLN A 139 -8.89 9.79 1.41
CA GLN A 139 -8.07 10.73 0.67
C GLN A 139 -6.65 10.19 0.46
N LEU A 140 -6.03 9.62 1.52
CA LEU A 140 -4.70 9.03 1.40
C LEU A 140 -4.70 7.81 0.47
N ALA A 141 -5.74 6.98 0.49
CA ALA A 141 -5.88 5.84 -0.41
C ALA A 141 -6.03 6.30 -1.87
N GLU A 142 -6.76 7.38 -2.14
CA GLU A 142 -6.86 7.96 -3.50
C GLU A 142 -5.52 8.53 -4.00
N GLU A 143 -4.67 9.03 -3.10
CA GLU A 143 -3.33 9.51 -3.46
C GLU A 143 -2.34 8.37 -3.73
N VAL A 144 -2.47 7.24 -3.01
CA VAL A 144 -1.52 6.12 -3.05
C VAL A 144 -1.97 5.04 -4.04
N VAL A 145 -3.26 4.74 -4.07
CA VAL A 145 -3.91 3.72 -4.90
C VAL A 145 -5.14 4.33 -5.58
N PRO A 146 -4.97 5.29 -6.50
CA PRO A 146 -6.07 6.12 -7.04
C PRO A 146 -7.21 5.33 -7.69
N TRP A 147 -6.98 4.07 -8.03
CA TRP A 147 -7.99 3.18 -8.64
C TRP A 147 -8.53 2.11 -7.70
N TYR A 148 -8.22 2.13 -6.41
CA TYR A 148 -8.68 1.08 -5.49
C TYR A 148 -10.21 0.93 -5.50
N LYS A 149 -10.96 2.02 -5.67
CA LYS A 149 -12.43 2.00 -5.77
C LYS A 149 -12.94 1.20 -6.98
N GLN A 150 -12.18 1.20 -8.08
CA GLN A 150 -12.52 0.42 -9.29
C GLN A 150 -12.33 -1.08 -9.07
N PHE A 151 -11.44 -1.46 -8.14
CA PHE A 151 -11.20 -2.86 -7.81
C PHE A 151 -12.20 -3.42 -6.81
N LEU A 152 -12.89 -2.58 -6.04
CA LEU A 152 -13.88 -3.04 -5.07
C LEU A 152 -15.05 -3.80 -5.72
N ASP A 153 -15.35 -3.53 -6.98
CA ASP A 153 -16.43 -4.17 -7.74
C ASP A 153 -15.90 -5.08 -8.86
N SER A 154 -14.60 -5.36 -8.88
CA SER A 154 -13.97 -6.20 -9.90
C SER A 154 -13.26 -7.40 -9.27
N GLU A 155 -13.29 -8.56 -9.96
CA GLU A 155 -12.50 -9.74 -9.60
C GLU A 155 -11.01 -9.59 -10.00
N VAL A 156 -10.48 -8.36 -9.95
CA VAL A 156 -9.11 -8.05 -10.38
C VAL A 156 -8.15 -8.34 -9.25
N VAL A 157 -7.17 -9.17 -9.55
CA VAL A 157 -6.00 -9.36 -8.70
C VAL A 157 -4.99 -8.26 -9.01
N TYR A 158 -4.74 -7.38 -8.04
CA TYR A 158 -3.74 -6.34 -8.15
C TYR A 158 -2.56 -6.65 -7.22
N PRO A 159 -1.31 -6.54 -7.68
CA PRO A 159 -0.13 -6.77 -6.84
C PRO A 159 0.10 -5.56 -5.93
N PHE A 160 -0.67 -5.47 -4.85
CA PHE A 160 -0.50 -4.43 -3.85
C PHE A 160 0.86 -4.53 -3.19
N ARG A 161 1.47 -3.38 -2.91
CA ARG A 161 2.67 -3.26 -2.09
C ARG A 161 2.28 -3.31 -0.61
N GLU A 162 3.23 -3.63 0.22
CA GLU A 162 3.06 -3.69 1.68
C GLU A 162 2.38 -2.44 2.26
N GLN A 163 2.84 -1.26 1.86
CA GLN A 163 2.28 0.01 2.34
C GLN A 163 0.84 0.25 1.85
N GLU A 164 0.52 -0.19 0.63
CA GLU A 164 -0.82 -0.13 0.06
C GLU A 164 -1.77 -1.09 0.80
N ILE A 165 -1.31 -2.33 1.04
CA ILE A 165 -2.04 -3.32 1.84
C ILE A 165 -2.32 -2.78 3.24
N THR A 166 -1.29 -2.25 3.91
CA THR A 166 -1.42 -1.68 5.25
C THR A 166 -2.42 -0.53 5.28
N LEU A 167 -2.36 0.39 4.30
CA LEU A 167 -3.29 1.51 4.19
C LEU A 167 -4.73 1.04 3.99
N LEU A 168 -4.95 0.13 3.03
CA LEU A 168 -6.28 -0.39 2.73
C LEU A 168 -6.84 -1.24 3.89
N LYS A 169 -6.00 -2.01 4.57
CA LYS A 169 -6.37 -2.68 5.83
C LYS A 169 -6.85 -1.70 6.90
N ARG A 170 -6.11 -0.60 7.08
CA ARG A 170 -6.48 0.46 8.03
C ARG A 170 -7.80 1.11 7.62
N LEU A 171 -8.01 1.39 6.34
CA LEU A 171 -9.26 1.94 5.82
C LEU A 171 -10.44 0.98 6.05
N ALA A 172 -10.26 -0.34 5.82
CA ALA A 172 -11.29 -1.33 6.10
C ALA A 172 -11.69 -1.34 7.58
N VAL A 173 -10.71 -1.27 8.50
CA VAL A 173 -10.98 -1.14 9.95
C VAL A 173 -11.72 0.15 10.27
N ALA A 174 -11.37 1.26 9.65
CA ALA A 174 -12.03 2.55 9.87
C ALA A 174 -13.49 2.54 9.39
N TYR A 175 -13.80 1.92 8.24
CA TYR A 175 -15.18 1.70 7.80
C TYR A 175 -15.99 0.87 8.79
N GLY A 176 -15.40 -0.14 9.41
CA GLY A 176 -16.06 -0.91 10.45
C GLY A 176 -16.40 -0.08 11.70
N ARG A 177 -15.71 1.05 11.95
CA ARG A 177 -15.99 1.96 13.08
C ARG A 177 -17.19 2.87 12.85
N ILE A 178 -17.62 3.02 11.60
CA ILE A 178 -18.80 3.81 11.20
C ILE A 178 -19.94 2.94 10.64
N ASP A 179 -19.92 1.63 10.95
CA ASP A 179 -20.92 0.64 10.51
C ASP A 179 -21.04 0.46 8.98
N GLU A 180 -20.06 0.95 8.22
CA GLU A 180 -19.95 0.74 6.77
C GLU A 180 -19.35 -0.64 6.43
N HIS A 181 -19.93 -1.70 7.04
CA HIS A 181 -19.46 -3.08 6.91
C HIS A 181 -19.32 -3.57 5.46
N PRO A 182 -20.25 -3.24 4.52
CA PRO A 182 -20.10 -3.68 3.13
C PRO A 182 -18.82 -3.17 2.47
N LYS A 183 -18.40 -1.95 2.76
CA LYS A 183 -17.15 -1.39 2.22
C LYS A 183 -15.93 -2.05 2.86
N SER A 184 -15.98 -2.26 4.17
CA SER A 184 -14.93 -2.98 4.91
C SER A 184 -14.71 -4.38 4.34
N ILE A 185 -15.78 -5.15 4.15
CA ILE A 185 -15.76 -6.52 3.61
C ILE A 185 -15.16 -6.52 2.20
N LYS A 186 -15.64 -5.66 1.31
CA LYS A 186 -15.12 -5.57 -0.08
C LYS A 186 -13.62 -5.32 -0.14
N ILE A 187 -13.10 -4.39 0.68
CA ILE A 187 -11.65 -4.13 0.75
C ILE A 187 -10.91 -5.38 1.22
N CYS A 188 -11.38 -6.03 2.26
CA CYS A 188 -10.73 -7.22 2.79
C CYS A 188 -10.75 -8.37 1.77
N GLU A 189 -11.87 -8.61 1.08
CA GLU A 189 -11.98 -9.62 0.02
C GLU A 189 -11.02 -9.34 -1.14
N MET A 190 -10.95 -8.10 -1.59
CA MET A 190 -10.02 -7.66 -2.63
C MET A 190 -8.56 -7.91 -2.22
N LEU A 191 -8.19 -7.56 -1.00
CA LEU A 191 -6.83 -7.79 -0.48
C LEU A 191 -6.52 -9.28 -0.37
N LEU A 192 -7.45 -10.09 0.16
CA LEU A 192 -7.28 -11.55 0.26
C LEU A 192 -7.14 -12.21 -1.10
N CYS A 193 -7.95 -11.81 -2.07
CA CYS A 193 -7.84 -12.30 -3.45
C CYS A 193 -6.44 -11.99 -4.02
N SER A 194 -5.97 -10.76 -3.84
CA SER A 194 -4.66 -10.30 -4.32
C SER A 194 -3.50 -11.04 -3.64
N LEU A 195 -3.60 -11.34 -2.35
CA LEU A 195 -2.56 -12.07 -1.63
C LEU A 195 -2.50 -13.56 -2.00
N ARG A 196 -3.66 -14.21 -2.19
CA ARG A 196 -3.74 -15.65 -2.54
C ARG A 196 -3.30 -15.95 -3.96
N GLU A 197 -3.61 -15.09 -4.89
CA GLU A 197 -3.24 -15.23 -6.30
C GLU A 197 -1.90 -14.54 -6.63
N GLY A 198 -1.43 -13.66 -5.75
CA GLY A 198 -0.10 -13.04 -5.85
C GLY A 198 1.00 -14.00 -5.39
N TYR A 199 2.10 -14.03 -6.12
CA TYR A 199 3.28 -14.90 -5.91
C TYR A 199 4.04 -14.68 -4.58
N MET A 200 3.41 -14.21 -3.53
CA MET A 200 4.05 -13.80 -2.28
C MET A 200 3.77 -14.82 -1.16
N ALA A 201 4.48 -15.92 -1.17
CA ALA A 201 4.44 -16.95 -0.10
C ALA A 201 4.82 -16.42 1.30
N GLU A 202 5.30 -15.19 1.41
CA GLU A 202 5.76 -14.59 2.68
C GLU A 202 4.64 -13.84 3.44
N TRP A 203 3.42 -13.77 2.89
CA TRP A 203 2.32 -12.93 3.42
C TRP A 203 1.26 -13.68 4.24
N GLU A 204 1.53 -14.91 4.69
CA GLU A 204 0.58 -15.70 5.51
C GLU A 204 0.05 -14.91 6.73
N ILE A 205 0.91 -14.12 7.38
CA ILE A 205 0.53 -13.32 8.56
C ILE A 205 -0.44 -12.21 8.17
N GLU A 206 -0.23 -11.55 7.02
CA GLU A 206 -1.12 -10.51 6.52
C GLU A 206 -2.46 -11.11 6.10
N GLU A 207 -2.47 -12.25 5.43
CA GLU A 207 -3.70 -12.97 5.07
C GLU A 207 -4.52 -13.31 6.31
N LEU A 208 -3.90 -13.86 7.35
CA LEU A 208 -4.57 -14.16 8.62
C LEU A 208 -5.13 -12.90 9.29
N SER A 209 -4.40 -11.80 9.28
CA SER A 209 -4.83 -10.52 9.83
C SER A 209 -6.05 -9.95 9.10
N ILE A 210 -6.10 -10.04 7.77
CA ILE A 210 -7.23 -9.59 6.96
C ILE A 210 -8.44 -10.51 7.16
N ALA A 211 -8.24 -11.83 7.17
CA ALA A 211 -9.29 -12.81 7.44
C ALA A 211 -9.89 -12.64 8.83
N ALA A 212 -9.07 -12.32 9.84
CA ALA A 212 -9.55 -12.01 11.19
C ALA A 212 -10.41 -10.73 11.24
N ASN A 213 -10.16 -9.74 10.38
CA ASN A 213 -11.03 -8.58 10.25
C ASN A 213 -12.37 -8.94 9.62
N LEU A 214 -12.39 -9.78 8.57
CA LEU A 214 -13.63 -10.27 7.95
C LEU A 214 -14.51 -11.05 8.93
N SER A 215 -13.91 -11.84 9.83
CA SER A 215 -14.66 -12.66 10.79
C SER A 215 -15.41 -11.84 11.86
N LYS A 216 -15.22 -10.54 11.93
CA LYS A 216 -15.90 -9.63 12.86
C LYS A 216 -17.28 -9.17 12.36
N TYR A 217 -17.59 -9.41 11.09
CA TYR A 217 -18.82 -9.01 10.41
C TYR A 217 -19.59 -10.22 9.90
#